data_86f7221bb0da32453c1d28a89304e2bc
#
_entry.id   86f7221bb0da32453c1d28a89304e2bc
#
_cell.length_a   1.000
_cell.length_b   1.000
_cell.length_c   1.000
_cell.angle_alpha   90.00
_cell.angle_beta   90.00
_cell.angle_gamma   90.00
#
_symmetry.space_group_name_H-M   'P 1'
#
loop_
_entity.id
_entity.type
_entity.pdbx_description
1 polymer ?
#
loop_
_entity_poly.entity_id
_entity_poly.type
_entity_poly.pdbx_seq_one_letter_code
_entity_poly.pdbx_strand_id
1 'polypeptide(L)'
;MQPDQFSDITYVRDSAGIVTLTLNTPQRKNALSGLTFHEIWWAAEHFKSDEDAHAMIITGAPDPDSDDATREAFSSGGYFSPDAFEGVPEAVMAEIDLSDIAQKKTVLQLFQCDKPIFAAVNGLAIGGAVTLVLAVADQVYMSEHAWMQLPFAKLGIAAELGSTFLLPRVLGFQKAKEVFFYPERIAAAQAVELGLAGKVLPHAELLDYTRERALQLIPPRGAGLAIREMKKAMHAPHVEALSEALDRENTALNTLFRSKDFTEGLSARMERRDAVFIGQ
;
A
#
# COMPACT_ATOMS: atom_id res chain seq x y z
N MET A 1 -3.01 -1.81 -20.24
CA MET A 1 -1.58 -1.36 -20.16
C MET A 1 -0.69 -2.58 -19.96
N GLN A 2 0.49 -2.64 -20.57
CA GLN A 2 1.44 -3.74 -20.43
C GLN A 2 2.55 -3.36 -19.43
N PRO A 3 3.22 -4.34 -18.78
CA PRO A 3 4.26 -4.07 -17.78
C PRO A 3 5.44 -3.20 -18.24
N ASP A 4 5.79 -3.24 -19.52
CA ASP A 4 6.83 -2.40 -20.14
C ASP A 4 6.40 -0.94 -20.38
N GLN A 5 5.11 -0.63 -20.15
CA GLN A 5 4.53 0.71 -20.24
C GLN A 5 4.37 1.38 -18.87
N PHE A 6 4.66 0.68 -17.76
CA PHE A 6 4.58 1.25 -16.43
C PHE A 6 5.68 2.28 -16.22
N SER A 7 5.35 3.39 -15.58
CA SER A 7 6.24 4.50 -15.28
C SER A 7 6.44 4.74 -13.78
N ASP A 8 5.40 4.53 -12.98
CA ASP A 8 5.41 4.72 -11.52
C ASP A 8 5.79 3.45 -10.76
N ILE A 9 5.68 2.28 -11.42
CA ILE A 9 6.08 0.99 -10.84
C ILE A 9 6.96 0.20 -11.82
N THR A 10 7.65 -0.81 -11.29
CA THR A 10 8.22 -1.88 -12.12
C THR A 10 7.58 -3.22 -11.79
N TYR A 11 7.49 -4.11 -12.77
CA TYR A 11 6.93 -5.45 -12.64
C TYR A 11 7.89 -6.45 -13.26
N VAL A 12 8.58 -7.22 -12.44
CA VAL A 12 9.61 -8.17 -12.89
C VAL A 12 9.32 -9.54 -12.32
N ARG A 13 9.11 -10.54 -13.20
CA ARG A 13 8.95 -11.95 -12.82
C ARG A 13 10.30 -12.68 -12.96
N ASP A 14 10.71 -13.38 -11.89
CA ASP A 14 11.89 -14.23 -11.93
C ASP A 14 11.59 -15.64 -12.47
N SER A 15 12.64 -16.47 -12.64
CA SER A 15 12.53 -17.84 -13.14
C SER A 15 11.79 -18.80 -12.18
N ALA A 16 11.59 -18.43 -10.93
CA ALA A 16 10.83 -19.21 -9.95
C ALA A 16 9.33 -18.82 -9.93
N GLY A 17 8.92 -17.85 -10.75
CA GLY A 17 7.54 -17.35 -10.79
C GLY A 17 7.23 -16.35 -9.68
N ILE A 18 8.24 -15.73 -9.06
CA ILE A 18 8.03 -14.64 -8.12
C ILE A 18 8.06 -13.33 -8.89
N VAL A 19 6.99 -12.57 -8.77
CA VAL A 19 6.88 -11.20 -9.29
C VAL A 19 7.36 -10.23 -8.23
N THR A 20 8.30 -9.35 -8.57
CA THR A 20 8.62 -8.18 -7.76
C THR A 20 7.94 -6.96 -8.38
N LEU A 21 6.98 -6.39 -7.66
CA LEU A 21 6.39 -5.09 -7.95
C LEU A 21 7.08 -4.05 -7.10
N THR A 22 7.79 -3.14 -7.77
CA THR A 22 8.51 -2.07 -7.06
C THR A 22 7.81 -0.74 -7.31
N LEU A 23 7.41 -0.03 -6.26
CA LEU A 23 6.99 1.36 -6.33
C LEU A 23 8.23 2.18 -6.72
N ASN A 24 8.23 2.81 -7.90
CA ASN A 24 9.46 3.29 -8.55
C ASN A 24 9.43 4.78 -8.89
N THR A 25 9.11 5.59 -7.90
CA THR A 25 9.19 7.05 -7.98
C THR A 25 10.03 7.60 -6.82
N PRO A 26 11.33 7.18 -6.71
CA PRO A 26 12.15 7.48 -5.54
C PRO A 26 12.39 8.98 -5.32
N GLN A 27 12.41 9.79 -6.40
CA GLN A 27 12.51 11.26 -6.35
C GLN A 27 11.37 11.90 -5.53
N ARG A 28 10.21 11.26 -5.40
CA ARG A 28 9.08 11.66 -4.55
C ARG A 28 8.81 10.65 -3.42
N LYS A 29 9.84 9.88 -3.02
CA LYS A 29 9.76 8.84 -1.97
C LYS A 29 8.67 7.81 -2.24
N ASN A 30 8.56 7.36 -3.48
CA ASN A 30 7.62 6.37 -3.95
C ASN A 30 6.15 6.72 -3.59
N ALA A 31 5.79 8.01 -3.70
CA ALA A 31 4.44 8.50 -3.42
C ALA A 31 3.43 7.92 -4.43
N LEU A 32 2.22 7.63 -3.94
CA LEU A 32 1.15 6.97 -4.68
C LEU A 32 0.24 8.01 -5.35
N SER A 33 0.36 8.16 -6.67
CA SER A 33 -0.52 8.96 -7.51
C SER A 33 -1.71 8.14 -8.03
N GLY A 34 -2.67 8.79 -8.69
CA GLY A 34 -3.73 8.08 -9.42
C GLY A 34 -3.17 7.16 -10.52
N LEU A 35 -2.08 7.57 -11.18
CA LEU A 35 -1.38 6.74 -12.15
C LEU A 35 -0.74 5.51 -11.47
N THR A 36 -0.08 5.70 -10.31
CA THR A 36 0.50 4.59 -9.55
C THR A 36 -0.55 3.51 -9.23
N PHE A 37 -1.74 3.91 -8.76
CA PHE A 37 -2.82 2.95 -8.50
C PHE A 37 -3.38 2.32 -9.76
N HIS A 38 -3.47 3.05 -10.86
CA HIS A 38 -3.88 2.51 -12.15
C HIS A 38 -2.89 1.44 -12.64
N GLU A 39 -1.59 1.69 -12.53
CA GLU A 39 -0.55 0.72 -12.88
C GLU A 39 -0.55 -0.50 -11.95
N ILE A 40 -0.76 -0.31 -10.63
CA ILE A 40 -0.92 -1.41 -9.66
C ILE A 40 -2.13 -2.28 -10.03
N TRP A 41 -3.23 -1.68 -10.46
CA TRP A 41 -4.40 -2.43 -10.91
C TRP A 41 -4.08 -3.30 -12.13
N TRP A 42 -3.39 -2.75 -13.13
CA TRP A 42 -2.94 -3.51 -14.30
C TRP A 42 -1.92 -4.59 -13.95
N ALA A 43 -0.99 -4.30 -13.05
CA ALA A 43 -0.05 -5.29 -12.53
C ALA A 43 -0.76 -6.45 -11.83
N ALA A 44 -1.83 -6.17 -11.08
CA ALA A 44 -2.66 -7.20 -10.46
C ALA A 44 -3.40 -8.07 -11.49
N GLU A 45 -3.91 -7.46 -12.58
CA GLU A 45 -4.52 -8.21 -13.70
C GLU A 45 -3.50 -9.15 -14.38
N HIS A 46 -2.29 -8.65 -14.67
CA HIS A 46 -1.22 -9.48 -15.22
C HIS A 46 -0.82 -10.60 -14.27
N PHE A 47 -0.60 -10.28 -12.99
CA PHE A 47 -0.24 -11.28 -11.98
C PHE A 47 -1.28 -12.38 -11.86
N LYS A 48 -2.55 -12.02 -11.84
CA LYS A 48 -3.66 -12.96 -11.70
C LYS A 48 -3.79 -13.88 -12.91
N SER A 49 -3.61 -13.35 -14.13
CA SER A 49 -3.78 -14.09 -15.39
C SER A 49 -2.54 -14.87 -15.83
N ASP A 50 -1.35 -14.53 -15.35
CA ASP A 50 -0.10 -15.22 -15.70
C ASP A 50 0.01 -16.56 -14.93
N GLU A 51 -0.11 -17.68 -15.64
CA GLU A 51 -0.04 -19.03 -15.04
C GLU A 51 1.33 -19.35 -14.45
N ASP A 52 2.39 -18.72 -14.94
CA ASP A 52 3.76 -18.89 -14.45
C ASP A 52 4.10 -17.97 -13.27
N ALA A 53 3.25 -17.01 -12.93
CA ALA A 53 3.41 -16.16 -11.75
C ALA A 53 2.73 -16.81 -10.55
N HIS A 54 3.50 -17.08 -9.49
CA HIS A 54 3.05 -17.86 -8.34
C HIS A 54 2.95 -17.08 -7.04
N ALA A 55 3.77 -16.05 -6.86
CA ALA A 55 3.75 -15.14 -5.71
C ALA A 55 4.16 -13.73 -6.15
N MET A 56 3.76 -12.70 -5.38
CA MET A 56 4.18 -11.31 -5.59
C MET A 56 4.86 -10.76 -4.35
N ILE A 57 5.90 -9.97 -4.54
CA ILE A 57 6.55 -9.15 -3.50
C ILE A 57 6.40 -7.69 -3.89
N ILE A 58 5.83 -6.88 -3.00
CA ILE A 58 5.71 -5.44 -3.17
C ILE A 58 6.78 -4.77 -2.32
N THR A 59 7.55 -3.84 -2.91
CA THR A 59 8.60 -3.07 -2.23
C THR A 59 8.72 -1.66 -2.80
N GLY A 60 9.51 -0.79 -2.17
CA GLY A 60 9.84 0.55 -2.69
C GLY A 60 11.21 0.56 -3.37
N ALA A 61 11.35 1.34 -4.44
CA ALA A 61 12.66 1.61 -5.03
C ALA A 61 13.55 2.35 -4.03
N PRO A 62 14.87 2.04 -3.97
CA PRO A 62 15.81 2.74 -3.13
C PRO A 62 15.99 4.20 -3.59
N ASP A 63 16.49 5.05 -2.70
CA ASP A 63 16.87 6.43 -3.03
C ASP A 63 18.12 6.40 -3.93
N PRO A 64 18.04 6.82 -5.20
CA PRO A 64 19.18 6.72 -6.14
C PRO A 64 20.34 7.68 -5.77
N ASP A 65 20.07 8.67 -4.93
CA ASP A 65 21.03 9.70 -4.54
C ASP A 65 21.69 9.42 -3.17
N SER A 66 21.41 8.23 -2.57
CA SER A 66 21.91 7.91 -1.24
C SER A 66 22.01 6.41 -0.99
N ASP A 67 23.17 5.98 -0.50
CA ASP A 67 23.38 4.62 0.03
C ASP A 67 22.90 4.48 1.50
N ASP A 68 22.33 5.53 2.09
CA ASP A 68 21.84 5.52 3.46
C ASP A 68 20.42 4.90 3.51
N ALA A 69 20.36 3.64 3.90
CA ALA A 69 19.12 2.88 4.02
C ALA A 69 18.08 3.54 4.96
N THR A 70 18.51 4.40 5.89
CA THR A 70 17.60 5.14 6.78
C THR A 70 16.78 6.20 6.06
N ARG A 71 17.19 6.59 4.84
CA ARG A 71 16.51 7.56 3.98
C ARG A 71 15.53 6.94 3.00
N GLU A 72 15.57 5.61 2.87
CA GLU A 72 14.69 4.90 1.96
C GLU A 72 13.21 5.03 2.32
N ALA A 73 12.40 4.87 1.32
CA ALA A 73 10.96 4.86 1.44
C ALA A 73 10.38 3.61 0.77
N PHE A 74 9.54 2.89 1.50
CA PHE A 74 8.59 2.01 0.84
C PHE A 74 7.61 2.88 0.04
N SER A 75 6.93 3.81 0.72
CA SER A 75 6.18 4.90 0.08
C SER A 75 5.79 5.97 1.10
N SER A 76 5.84 7.23 0.67
CA SER A 76 5.38 8.38 1.47
C SER A 76 3.84 8.58 1.44
N GLY A 77 3.09 7.63 0.84
CA GLY A 77 1.63 7.68 0.75
C GLY A 77 1.10 8.53 -0.40
N GLY A 78 -0.13 9.01 -0.28
CA GLY A 78 -0.80 9.74 -1.35
C GLY A 78 -0.02 10.97 -1.87
N TYR A 79 0.03 11.12 -3.19
CA TYR A 79 0.68 12.24 -3.87
C TYR A 79 -0.34 13.33 -4.20
N PHE A 80 -0.41 14.34 -3.33
CA PHE A 80 -1.35 15.47 -3.45
C PHE A 80 -0.69 16.70 -4.08
N SER A 81 -0.02 16.52 -5.22
CA SER A 81 0.64 17.62 -5.92
C SER A 81 -0.10 17.95 -7.22
N PRO A 82 -0.13 19.22 -7.66
CA PRO A 82 -0.76 19.60 -8.92
C PRO A 82 -0.18 18.89 -10.15
N ASP A 83 1.07 18.46 -10.08
CA ASP A 83 1.78 17.73 -11.14
C ASP A 83 1.55 16.21 -11.13
N ALA A 84 0.64 15.72 -10.27
CA ALA A 84 0.38 14.28 -10.11
C ALA A 84 0.00 13.56 -11.41
N PHE A 85 -0.50 14.29 -12.39
CA PHE A 85 -0.92 13.78 -13.70
C PHE A 85 -0.14 14.40 -14.87
N GLU A 86 0.95 15.12 -14.58
CA GLU A 86 1.78 15.71 -15.63
C GLU A 86 2.42 14.61 -16.48
N GLY A 87 2.30 14.73 -17.81
CA GLY A 87 2.84 13.74 -18.75
C GLY A 87 2.02 12.44 -18.89
N VAL A 88 0.95 12.25 -18.12
CA VAL A 88 0.08 11.08 -18.26
C VAL A 88 -0.72 11.17 -19.58
N PRO A 89 -0.67 10.14 -20.46
CA PRO A 89 -1.42 10.14 -21.71
C PRO A 89 -2.93 10.29 -21.49
N GLU A 90 -3.60 11.05 -22.36
CA GLU A 90 -5.04 11.29 -22.26
C GLU A 90 -5.87 9.99 -22.21
N ALA A 91 -5.47 8.97 -22.98
CA ALA A 91 -6.12 7.67 -22.96
C ALA A 91 -6.04 6.97 -21.60
N VAL A 92 -4.92 7.12 -20.89
CA VAL A 92 -4.74 6.58 -19.53
C VAL A 92 -5.54 7.39 -18.53
N MET A 93 -5.52 8.73 -18.65
CA MET A 93 -6.33 9.61 -17.81
C MET A 93 -7.82 9.31 -17.89
N ALA A 94 -8.32 8.93 -19.07
CA ALA A 94 -9.72 8.58 -19.25
C ALA A 94 -10.14 7.28 -18.52
N GLU A 95 -9.18 6.43 -18.15
CA GLU A 95 -9.41 5.18 -17.41
C GLU A 95 -9.32 5.38 -15.87
N ILE A 96 -8.76 6.51 -15.40
CA ILE A 96 -8.59 6.80 -13.98
C ILE A 96 -9.87 7.44 -13.43
N ASP A 97 -10.53 6.75 -12.50
CA ASP A 97 -11.67 7.32 -11.76
C ASP A 97 -11.18 8.16 -10.59
N LEU A 98 -11.16 9.48 -10.77
CA LEU A 98 -10.75 10.43 -9.73
C LEU A 98 -11.72 10.51 -8.53
N SER A 99 -12.91 9.92 -8.64
CA SER A 99 -13.86 9.86 -7.52
C SER A 99 -13.63 8.64 -6.62
N ASP A 100 -12.92 7.61 -7.11
CA ASP A 100 -12.51 6.43 -6.35
C ASP A 100 -11.21 6.69 -5.56
N ILE A 101 -11.29 7.60 -4.60
CA ILE A 101 -10.15 8.03 -3.78
C ILE A 101 -9.66 6.87 -2.89
N ALA A 102 -10.58 6.06 -2.36
CA ALA A 102 -10.26 4.86 -1.57
C ALA A 102 -9.75 3.70 -2.42
N GLN A 103 -9.59 3.88 -3.74
CA GLN A 103 -9.06 2.90 -4.69
C GLN A 103 -9.77 1.54 -4.62
N LYS A 104 -11.09 1.57 -4.53
CA LYS A 104 -11.96 0.40 -4.38
C LYS A 104 -11.67 -0.67 -5.42
N LYS A 105 -11.54 -0.25 -6.69
CA LYS A 105 -11.26 -1.14 -7.82
C LYS A 105 -9.96 -1.92 -7.60
N THR A 106 -8.88 -1.24 -7.23
CA THR A 106 -7.55 -1.82 -7.04
C THR A 106 -7.49 -2.69 -5.79
N VAL A 107 -8.07 -2.21 -4.68
CA VAL A 107 -8.12 -2.97 -3.41
C VAL A 107 -8.87 -4.29 -3.58
N LEU A 108 -10.08 -4.26 -4.16
CA LEU A 108 -10.86 -5.48 -4.34
C LEU A 108 -10.19 -6.45 -5.30
N GLN A 109 -9.53 -5.97 -6.35
CA GLN A 109 -8.77 -6.79 -7.29
C GLN A 109 -7.66 -7.58 -6.60
N LEU A 110 -6.86 -6.91 -5.77
CA LEU A 110 -5.76 -7.53 -5.03
C LEU A 110 -6.25 -8.38 -3.86
N PHE A 111 -7.26 -7.93 -3.12
CA PHE A 111 -7.84 -8.67 -2.00
C PHE A 111 -8.45 -10.00 -2.46
N GLN A 112 -9.03 -10.05 -3.65
CA GLN A 112 -9.59 -11.28 -4.24
C GLN A 112 -8.55 -12.12 -5.01
N CYS A 113 -7.30 -11.66 -5.12
CA CYS A 113 -6.23 -12.45 -5.71
C CYS A 113 -5.89 -13.63 -4.79
N ASP A 114 -5.96 -14.85 -5.32
CA ASP A 114 -5.71 -16.06 -4.55
C ASP A 114 -4.22 -16.41 -4.39
N LYS A 115 -3.35 -15.81 -5.23
CA LYS A 115 -1.90 -16.02 -5.14
C LYS A 115 -1.31 -15.26 -3.96
N PRO A 116 -0.27 -15.79 -3.29
CA PRO A 116 0.39 -15.11 -2.17
C PRO A 116 0.98 -13.76 -2.56
N ILE A 117 0.75 -12.75 -1.69
CA ILE A 117 1.32 -11.40 -1.82
C ILE A 117 2.07 -11.06 -0.55
N PHE A 118 3.32 -10.64 -0.70
CA PHE A 118 4.20 -10.21 0.38
C PHE A 118 4.48 -8.71 0.27
N ALA A 119 4.67 -8.05 1.40
CA ALA A 119 5.24 -6.71 1.44
C ALA A 119 6.61 -6.75 2.10
N ALA A 120 7.62 -6.26 1.38
CA ALA A 120 8.97 -6.00 1.90
C ALA A 120 9.11 -4.49 2.12
N VAL A 121 8.78 -4.04 3.34
CA VAL A 121 8.76 -2.61 3.70
C VAL A 121 10.19 -2.17 4.01
N ASN A 122 10.88 -1.65 2.99
CA ASN A 122 12.30 -1.31 3.03
C ASN A 122 12.61 0.01 3.75
N GLY A 123 11.62 0.90 3.90
CA GLY A 123 11.80 2.21 4.53
C GLY A 123 10.49 2.75 5.10
N LEU A 124 10.37 4.08 5.16
CA LEU A 124 9.14 4.72 5.65
C LEU A 124 7.90 4.29 4.84
N ALA A 125 6.80 4.02 5.53
CA ALA A 125 5.49 3.76 4.95
C ALA A 125 4.44 4.68 5.61
N ILE A 126 3.81 5.58 4.83
CA ILE A 126 2.93 6.62 5.37
C ILE A 126 1.55 6.57 4.70
N GLY A 127 0.48 6.71 5.49
CA GLY A 127 -0.90 6.82 4.98
C GLY A 127 -1.25 5.69 4.02
N GLY A 128 -1.56 6.02 2.76
CA GLY A 128 -1.90 5.07 1.70
C GLY A 128 -0.91 3.92 1.49
N ALA A 129 0.36 4.11 1.86
CA ALA A 129 1.34 3.03 1.82
C ALA A 129 1.06 1.94 2.86
N VAL A 130 0.72 2.34 4.10
CA VAL A 130 0.38 1.40 5.17
C VAL A 130 -0.96 0.72 4.89
N THR A 131 -1.95 1.50 4.44
CA THR A 131 -3.29 0.97 4.16
C THR A 131 -3.30 0.05 2.94
N LEU A 132 -2.46 0.32 1.92
CA LEU A 132 -2.24 -0.60 0.80
C LEU A 132 -1.67 -1.94 1.30
N VAL A 133 -0.57 -1.90 2.07
CA VAL A 133 0.03 -3.12 2.64
C VAL A 133 -1.00 -3.91 3.45
N LEU A 134 -1.77 -3.23 4.32
CA LEU A 134 -2.81 -3.85 5.14
C LEU A 134 -3.90 -4.50 4.29
N ALA A 135 -4.25 -3.90 3.15
CA ALA A 135 -5.33 -4.37 2.28
C ALA A 135 -4.92 -5.60 1.44
N VAL A 136 -3.66 -5.70 1.03
CA VAL A 136 -3.27 -6.64 -0.03
C VAL A 136 -2.24 -7.67 0.37
N ALA A 137 -1.39 -7.40 1.37
CA ALA A 137 -0.30 -8.30 1.73
C ALA A 137 -0.75 -9.42 2.69
N ASP A 138 -0.42 -10.66 2.34
CA ASP A 138 -0.62 -11.83 3.21
C ASP A 138 0.45 -11.91 4.30
N GLN A 139 1.65 -11.41 4.01
CA GLN A 139 2.78 -11.34 4.94
C GLN A 139 3.53 -10.02 4.77
N VAL A 140 3.90 -9.40 5.87
CA VAL A 140 4.63 -8.13 5.89
C VAL A 140 5.93 -8.32 6.63
N TYR A 141 7.04 -7.98 6.00
CA TYR A 141 8.37 -7.93 6.62
C TYR A 141 8.93 -6.52 6.52
N MET A 142 9.63 -6.08 7.55
CA MET A 142 10.11 -4.70 7.63
C MET A 142 11.63 -4.67 7.81
N SER A 143 12.28 -3.71 7.16
CA SER A 143 13.64 -3.30 7.48
C SER A 143 13.69 -2.75 8.92
N GLU A 144 14.80 -2.93 9.61
CA GLU A 144 15.07 -2.33 10.92
C GLU A 144 15.00 -0.79 10.91
N HIS A 145 15.22 -0.16 9.74
CA HIS A 145 15.10 1.28 9.55
C HIS A 145 13.69 1.75 9.16
N ALA A 146 12.80 0.82 8.85
CA ALA A 146 11.44 1.12 8.43
C ALA A 146 10.55 1.55 9.61
N TRP A 147 9.55 2.35 9.30
CA TRP A 147 8.51 2.76 10.24
C TRP A 147 7.21 3.05 9.49
N MET A 148 6.10 2.94 10.20
CA MET A 148 4.76 3.20 9.67
C MET A 148 4.13 4.42 10.33
N GLN A 149 3.23 5.12 9.62
CA GLN A 149 2.41 6.20 10.18
C GLN A 149 1.11 6.36 9.39
N LEU A 150 0.00 6.63 10.08
CA LEU A 150 -1.30 6.86 9.46
C LEU A 150 -1.80 8.30 9.77
N PRO A 151 -1.28 9.33 9.09
CA PRO A 151 -1.47 10.73 9.46
C PRO A 151 -2.77 11.35 8.93
N PHE A 152 -3.83 10.57 8.69
CA PHE A 152 -5.08 11.03 8.11
C PHE A 152 -5.71 12.18 8.91
N ALA A 153 -5.80 12.03 10.24
CA ALA A 153 -6.34 13.06 11.12
C ALA A 153 -5.55 14.39 11.06
N LYS A 154 -4.20 14.33 10.87
CA LYS A 154 -3.37 15.54 10.70
C LYS A 154 -3.56 16.23 9.36
N LEU A 155 -4.14 15.54 8.38
CA LEU A 155 -4.49 16.11 7.08
C LEU A 155 -5.97 16.53 7.01
N GLY A 156 -6.75 16.30 8.06
CA GLY A 156 -8.19 16.57 8.05
C GLY A 156 -8.97 15.64 7.12
N ILE A 157 -8.49 14.42 6.87
CA ILE A 157 -9.15 13.42 6.01
C ILE A 157 -9.43 12.11 6.75
N ALA A 158 -10.32 11.29 6.19
CA ALA A 158 -10.56 9.94 6.63
C ALA A 158 -9.48 8.97 6.14
N ALA A 159 -9.36 7.82 6.80
CA ALA A 159 -8.55 6.71 6.31
C ALA A 159 -9.22 6.05 5.10
N GLU A 160 -8.43 5.31 4.29
CA GLU A 160 -8.82 4.81 2.99
C GLU A 160 -8.29 3.38 2.73
N LEU A 161 -8.47 2.87 1.51
CA LEU A 161 -8.07 1.53 1.05
C LEU A 161 -8.63 0.38 1.93
N GLY A 162 -9.84 0.55 2.46
CA GLY A 162 -10.49 -0.45 3.31
C GLY A 162 -9.93 -0.54 4.73
N SER A 163 -9.04 0.36 5.10
CA SER A 163 -8.37 0.32 6.40
C SER A 163 -9.31 0.53 7.57
N THR A 164 -10.42 1.25 7.41
CA THR A 164 -11.46 1.39 8.45
C THR A 164 -12.14 0.06 8.76
N PHE A 165 -12.13 -0.88 7.82
CA PHE A 165 -12.61 -2.25 7.98
C PHE A 165 -11.52 -3.21 8.45
N LEU A 166 -10.32 -3.12 7.88
CA LEU A 166 -9.24 -4.10 8.09
C LEU A 166 -8.45 -3.85 9.38
N LEU A 167 -8.06 -2.60 9.67
CA LEU A 167 -7.22 -2.29 10.82
C LEU A 167 -7.86 -2.70 12.16
N PRO A 168 -9.17 -2.47 12.41
CA PRO A 168 -9.83 -2.96 13.63
C PRO A 168 -9.84 -4.49 13.76
N ARG A 169 -9.71 -5.24 12.66
CA ARG A 169 -9.63 -6.71 12.67
C ARG A 169 -8.25 -7.21 13.06
N VAL A 170 -7.23 -6.41 12.78
CA VAL A 170 -5.84 -6.71 13.18
C VAL A 170 -5.60 -6.28 14.63
N LEU A 171 -5.99 -5.04 14.99
CA LEU A 171 -5.62 -4.40 16.27
C LEU A 171 -6.71 -4.43 17.35
N GLY A 172 -7.96 -4.74 16.96
CA GLY A 172 -9.13 -4.44 17.75
C GLY A 172 -9.53 -2.94 17.65
N PHE A 173 -10.81 -2.64 17.94
CA PHE A 173 -11.39 -1.31 17.70
C PHE A 173 -10.69 -0.17 18.45
N GLN A 174 -10.32 -0.40 19.72
CA GLN A 174 -9.72 0.65 20.53
C GLN A 174 -8.34 1.05 20.03
N LYS A 175 -7.46 0.08 19.77
CA LYS A 175 -6.10 0.33 19.28
C LYS A 175 -6.13 0.90 17.86
N ALA A 176 -7.02 0.45 16.98
CA ALA A 176 -7.19 1.02 15.66
C ALA A 176 -7.57 2.51 15.70
N LYS A 177 -8.50 2.89 16.61
CA LYS A 177 -8.86 4.30 16.83
C LYS A 177 -7.67 5.11 17.36
N GLU A 178 -6.90 4.56 18.30
CA GLU A 178 -5.69 5.21 18.81
C GLU A 178 -4.71 5.51 17.67
N VAL A 179 -4.43 4.51 16.82
CA VAL A 179 -3.51 4.65 15.68
C VAL A 179 -4.02 5.67 14.64
N PHE A 180 -5.33 5.71 14.36
CA PHE A 180 -5.91 6.68 13.43
C PHE A 180 -6.02 8.10 14.00
N PHE A 181 -6.37 8.23 15.28
CA PHE A 181 -6.68 9.53 15.89
C PHE A 181 -5.41 10.23 16.40
N TYR A 182 -4.40 9.46 16.82
CA TYR A 182 -3.11 9.94 17.30
C TYR A 182 -2.00 9.41 16.40
N PRO A 183 -1.76 10.04 15.24
CA PRO A 183 -0.89 9.52 14.19
C PRO A 183 0.59 9.63 14.57
N GLU A 184 1.01 8.84 15.53
CA GLU A 184 2.40 8.67 15.93
C GLU A 184 3.13 7.73 14.97
N ARG A 185 4.46 7.80 14.99
CA ARG A 185 5.30 6.83 14.26
C ARG A 185 5.26 5.49 14.97
N ILE A 186 5.09 4.43 14.20
CA ILE A 186 5.14 3.04 14.64
C ILE A 186 6.46 2.48 14.10
N ALA A 187 7.45 2.30 14.97
CA ALA A 187 8.73 1.69 14.60
C ALA A 187 8.55 0.22 14.15
N ALA A 188 9.48 -0.32 13.39
CA ALA A 188 9.39 -1.69 12.86
C ALA A 188 9.15 -2.74 13.97
N ALA A 189 9.85 -2.64 15.10
CA ALA A 189 9.64 -3.55 16.24
C ALA A 189 8.21 -3.45 16.81
N GLN A 190 7.71 -2.22 16.96
CA GLN A 190 6.35 -1.97 17.43
C GLN A 190 5.28 -2.48 16.44
N ALA A 191 5.56 -2.37 15.12
CA ALA A 191 4.66 -2.93 14.10
C ALA A 191 4.52 -4.46 14.23
N VAL A 192 5.60 -5.15 14.60
CA VAL A 192 5.55 -6.61 14.89
C VAL A 192 4.75 -6.88 16.17
N GLU A 193 4.96 -6.14 17.24
CA GLU A 193 4.19 -6.28 18.49
C GLU A 193 2.68 -6.05 18.28
N LEU A 194 2.33 -5.13 17.40
CA LEU A 194 0.94 -4.83 17.03
C LEU A 194 0.33 -5.83 16.03
N GLY A 195 1.12 -6.72 15.44
CA GLY A 195 0.66 -7.64 14.40
C GLY A 195 0.50 -7.01 13.02
N LEU A 196 1.03 -5.79 12.79
CA LEU A 196 1.08 -5.14 11.49
C LEU A 196 2.20 -5.68 10.59
N ALA A 197 3.22 -6.30 11.18
CA ALA A 197 4.30 -6.98 10.48
C ALA A 197 4.64 -8.31 11.16
N GLY A 198 5.17 -9.25 10.40
CA GLY A 198 5.55 -10.57 10.91
C GLY A 198 6.98 -10.61 11.45
N LYS A 199 7.88 -9.76 10.95
CA LYS A 199 9.29 -9.77 11.35
C LYS A 199 10.01 -8.48 10.95
N VAL A 200 10.98 -8.08 11.80
CA VAL A 200 12.01 -7.08 11.46
C VAL A 200 13.29 -7.80 11.03
N LEU A 201 13.95 -7.24 10.03
CA LEU A 201 15.16 -7.80 9.44
C LEU A 201 16.24 -6.71 9.27
N PRO A 202 17.53 -7.09 9.29
CA PRO A 202 18.56 -6.21 8.76
C PRO A 202 18.18 -5.78 7.34
N HIS A 203 18.39 -4.51 7.03
CA HIS A 203 17.95 -3.94 5.76
C HIS A 203 18.42 -4.75 4.55
N ALA A 204 19.71 -5.11 4.54
CA ALA A 204 20.33 -5.87 3.46
C ALA A 204 19.77 -7.28 3.26
N GLU A 205 19.09 -7.85 4.27
CA GLU A 205 18.53 -9.21 4.22
C GLU A 205 17.04 -9.23 3.87
N LEU A 206 16.37 -8.07 3.85
CA LEU A 206 14.91 -7.97 3.76
C LEU A 206 14.34 -8.65 2.51
N LEU A 207 14.84 -8.31 1.33
CA LEU A 207 14.32 -8.85 0.07
C LEU A 207 14.63 -10.32 -0.08
N ASP A 208 15.83 -10.76 0.24
CA ASP A 208 16.24 -12.16 0.16
C ASP A 208 15.42 -13.03 1.12
N TYR A 209 15.22 -12.56 2.34
CA TYR A 209 14.35 -13.25 3.30
C TYR A 209 12.91 -13.33 2.80
N THR A 210 12.35 -12.22 2.30
CA THR A 210 10.97 -12.21 1.77
C THR A 210 10.82 -13.16 0.61
N ARG A 211 11.80 -13.18 -0.30
CA ARG A 211 11.83 -14.09 -1.43
C ARG A 211 11.91 -15.55 -0.98
N GLU A 212 12.77 -15.86 -0.02
CA GLU A 212 12.88 -17.22 0.55
C GLU A 212 11.57 -17.68 1.20
N ARG A 213 10.85 -16.78 1.88
CA ARG A 213 9.52 -17.06 2.44
C ARG A 213 8.48 -17.31 1.35
N ALA A 214 8.51 -16.55 0.25
CA ALA A 214 7.62 -16.77 -0.89
C ALA A 214 7.88 -18.15 -1.54
N LEU A 215 9.13 -18.54 -1.74
CA LEU A 215 9.51 -19.86 -2.28
C LEU A 215 8.96 -21.02 -1.46
N GLN A 216 8.77 -20.86 -0.15
CA GLN A 216 8.20 -21.89 0.72
C GLN A 216 6.70 -22.12 0.49
N LEU A 217 5.99 -21.17 -0.14
CA LEU A 217 4.55 -21.27 -0.40
C LEU A 217 4.21 -21.73 -1.82
N ILE A 218 5.17 -21.70 -2.73
CA ILE A 218 4.96 -21.99 -4.16
C ILE A 218 5.67 -23.27 -4.61
N PRO A 219 5.23 -23.91 -5.72
CA PRO A 219 5.93 -25.08 -6.25
C PRO A 219 7.40 -24.76 -6.62
N PRO A 220 8.32 -25.75 -6.53
CA PRO A 220 8.08 -27.12 -6.04
C PRO A 220 8.15 -27.29 -4.52
N ARG A 221 8.45 -26.21 -3.75
CA ARG A 221 8.70 -26.29 -2.30
C ARG A 221 7.43 -26.20 -1.46
N GLY A 222 6.39 -25.52 -1.94
CA GLY A 222 5.12 -25.30 -1.26
C GLY A 222 3.94 -25.88 -2.01
N ALA A 223 2.88 -26.22 -1.27
CA ALA A 223 1.63 -26.71 -1.80
C ALA A 223 0.76 -25.53 -2.32
N GLY A 224 1.23 -24.87 -3.39
CA GLY A 224 0.65 -23.62 -3.90
C GLY A 224 -0.86 -23.68 -4.08
N LEU A 225 -1.44 -24.78 -4.59
CA LEU A 225 -2.88 -24.93 -4.74
C LEU A 225 -3.59 -24.87 -3.38
N ALA A 226 -3.09 -25.57 -2.37
CA ALA A 226 -3.69 -25.55 -1.03
C ALA A 226 -3.62 -24.17 -0.38
N ILE A 227 -2.50 -23.44 -0.56
CA ILE A 227 -2.33 -22.06 -0.08
C ILE A 227 -3.38 -21.14 -0.72
N ARG A 228 -3.56 -21.25 -2.04
CA ARG A 228 -4.55 -20.46 -2.79
C ARG A 228 -5.98 -20.72 -2.30
N GLU A 229 -6.35 -21.97 -2.12
CA GLU A 229 -7.69 -22.32 -1.62
C GLU A 229 -7.92 -21.87 -0.16
N MET A 230 -6.90 -21.95 0.71
CA MET A 230 -6.99 -21.40 2.07
C MET A 230 -7.18 -19.87 2.04
N LYS A 231 -6.42 -19.16 1.20
CA LYS A 231 -6.56 -17.69 1.06
C LYS A 231 -7.97 -17.32 0.57
N LYS A 232 -8.49 -17.98 -0.46
CA LYS A 232 -9.87 -17.77 -0.94
C LYS A 232 -10.89 -17.97 0.18
N ALA A 233 -10.78 -19.08 0.93
CA ALA A 233 -11.70 -19.39 2.02
C ALA A 233 -11.68 -18.34 3.14
N MET A 234 -10.50 -17.78 3.47
CA MET A 234 -10.35 -16.72 4.46
C MET A 234 -10.90 -15.36 3.96
N HIS A 235 -10.69 -15.03 2.68
CA HIS A 235 -11.05 -13.72 2.13
C HIS A 235 -12.52 -13.63 1.71
N ALA A 236 -13.09 -14.71 1.15
CA ALA A 236 -14.44 -14.70 0.58
C ALA A 236 -15.54 -14.11 1.51
N PRO A 237 -15.58 -14.44 2.82
CA PRO A 237 -16.59 -13.87 3.72
C PRO A 237 -16.48 -12.36 3.95
N HIS A 238 -15.38 -11.75 3.56
CA HIS A 238 -15.07 -10.35 3.85
C HIS A 238 -15.22 -9.42 2.64
N VAL A 239 -15.36 -9.95 1.42
CA VAL A 239 -15.37 -9.17 0.16
C VAL A 239 -16.48 -8.13 0.15
N GLU A 240 -17.73 -8.54 0.47
CA GLU A 240 -18.89 -7.65 0.45
C GLU A 240 -18.74 -6.53 1.50
N ALA A 241 -18.41 -6.88 2.75
CA ALA A 241 -18.25 -5.91 3.82
C ALA A 241 -17.06 -4.96 3.59
N LEU A 242 -15.97 -5.44 2.96
CA LEU A 242 -14.86 -4.59 2.53
C LEU A 242 -15.30 -3.64 1.41
N SER A 243 -16.05 -4.14 0.42
CA SER A 243 -16.59 -3.31 -0.67
C SER A 243 -17.46 -2.15 -0.13
N GLU A 244 -18.36 -2.45 0.81
CA GLU A 244 -19.17 -1.42 1.47
C GLU A 244 -18.36 -0.44 2.31
N ALA A 245 -17.28 -0.91 2.97
CA ALA A 245 -16.37 -0.03 3.72
C ALA A 245 -15.68 0.95 2.79
N LEU A 246 -15.17 0.50 1.64
CA LEU A 246 -14.56 1.33 0.61
C LEU A 246 -15.53 2.39 0.05
N ASP A 247 -16.82 2.04 -0.12
CA ASP A 247 -17.84 3.02 -0.53
C ASP A 247 -18.06 4.11 0.53
N ARG A 248 -18.07 3.72 1.83
CA ARG A 248 -18.17 4.67 2.94
C ARG A 248 -16.94 5.57 3.04
N GLU A 249 -15.74 5.00 2.86
CA GLU A 249 -14.48 5.75 2.81
C GLU A 249 -14.48 6.74 1.64
N ASN A 250 -14.87 6.32 0.43
CA ASN A 250 -14.99 7.19 -0.74
C ASN A 250 -15.97 8.37 -0.47
N THR A 251 -17.11 8.08 0.12
CA THR A 251 -18.12 9.11 0.47
C THR A 251 -17.53 10.13 1.44
N ALA A 252 -16.85 9.65 2.49
CA ALA A 252 -16.21 10.51 3.49
C ALA A 252 -15.09 11.36 2.87
N LEU A 253 -14.20 10.75 2.08
CA LEU A 253 -13.08 11.42 1.44
C LEU A 253 -13.52 12.47 0.41
N ASN A 254 -14.51 12.16 -0.45
CA ASN A 254 -15.08 13.12 -1.39
C ASN A 254 -15.70 14.35 -0.70
N THR A 255 -16.20 14.18 0.53
CA THR A 255 -16.68 15.28 1.35
C THR A 255 -15.52 16.07 1.97
N LEU A 256 -14.59 15.36 2.61
CA LEU A 256 -13.49 15.97 3.37
C LEU A 256 -12.49 16.70 2.48
N PHE A 257 -12.23 16.23 1.27
CA PHE A 257 -11.35 16.93 0.32
C PHE A 257 -11.84 18.33 -0.09
N ARG A 258 -13.11 18.64 0.19
CA ARG A 258 -13.70 19.98 -0.04
C ARG A 258 -13.73 20.83 1.23
N SER A 259 -13.29 20.28 2.37
CA SER A 259 -13.31 20.97 3.65
C SER A 259 -12.19 22.01 3.76
N LYS A 260 -12.42 23.01 4.62
CA LYS A 260 -11.38 23.97 4.98
C LYS A 260 -10.28 23.30 5.79
N ASP A 261 -10.63 22.28 6.60
CA ASP A 261 -9.68 21.55 7.42
C ASP A 261 -8.70 20.74 6.56
N PHE A 262 -9.14 20.14 5.44
CA PHE A 262 -8.21 19.50 4.50
C PHE A 262 -7.25 20.51 3.87
N THR A 263 -7.77 21.65 3.42
CA THR A 263 -6.95 22.73 2.84
C THR A 263 -5.91 23.22 3.85
N GLU A 264 -6.31 23.41 5.10
CA GLU A 264 -5.42 23.79 6.21
C GLU A 264 -4.40 22.69 6.50
N GLY A 265 -4.81 21.42 6.61
CA GLY A 265 -3.92 20.30 6.88
C GLY A 265 -2.84 20.15 5.81
N LEU A 266 -3.20 20.33 4.54
CA LEU A 266 -2.27 20.31 3.42
C LEU A 266 -1.29 21.48 3.45
N SER A 267 -1.80 22.70 3.67
CA SER A 267 -0.98 23.93 3.77
C SER A 267 0.00 23.84 4.94
N ALA A 268 -0.49 23.45 6.12
CA ALA A 268 0.33 23.30 7.32
C ALA A 268 1.47 22.27 7.12
N ARG A 269 1.19 21.15 6.42
CA ARG A 269 2.20 20.17 6.05
C ARG A 269 3.28 20.76 5.13
N MET A 270 2.88 21.53 4.10
CA MET A 270 3.81 22.18 3.16
C MET A 270 4.68 23.22 3.87
N GLU A 271 4.08 24.00 4.76
CA GLU A 271 4.72 25.06 5.54
C GLU A 271 5.49 24.54 6.78
N ARG A 272 5.39 23.24 7.07
CA ARG A 272 6.01 22.58 8.24
C ARG A 272 5.62 23.22 9.58
N ARG A 273 4.35 23.56 9.72
CA ARG A 273 3.74 24.08 10.94
C ARG A 273 2.61 23.18 11.44
N ASP A 274 2.14 23.43 12.64
CA ASP A 274 0.93 22.77 13.13
C ASP A 274 -0.33 23.33 12.43
N ALA A 275 -1.27 22.43 12.11
CA ALA A 275 -2.55 22.80 11.52
C ALA A 275 -3.49 23.37 12.59
N VAL A 276 -4.33 24.36 12.18
CA VAL A 276 -5.36 24.95 13.02
C VAL A 276 -6.73 24.61 12.43
N PHE A 277 -7.30 23.49 12.86
CA PHE A 277 -8.59 23.01 12.37
C PHE A 277 -9.76 23.75 13.00
N ILE A 278 -10.82 23.97 12.23
CA ILE A 278 -12.05 24.67 12.64
C ILE A 278 -13.31 23.81 12.53
N GLY A 279 -13.18 22.56 12.07
CA GLY A 279 -14.30 21.62 11.93
C GLY A 279 -15.22 21.92 10.74
N GLN A 280 -14.71 22.49 9.63
CA GLN A 280 -15.50 22.93 8.48
C GLN A 280 -14.88 22.46 7.15
#